data_f93c61f884c94c58e870373bec920da1
#
_entry.id   f93c61f884c94c58e870373bec920da1
#
_cell.length_a   1.000
_cell.length_b   1.000
_cell.length_c   1.000
_cell.angle_alpha   90.00
_cell.angle_beta   90.00
_cell.angle_gamma   90.00
#
_symmetry.space_group_name_H-M   'P 1'
#
loop_
_entity.id
_entity.type
_entity.pdbx_description
1 polymer ?
#
loop_
_entity_poly.entity_id
_entity_poly.type
_entity_poly.pdbx_seq_one_letter_code
_entity_poly.pdbx_strand_id
1 'polypeptide(L)'
;MMKHELEKQLDALEKKGVDRRHFFKLLAETGLIAGVNTGKANAFSSSAKGKIVIIGGGAAGISMAARLKHWLDEPDITLIDPSDRQFYQPGFTLIASGVYQPEDVWKKQEDCMPSGIKWIKDSVAAVDPVWNQVTTKSNGKIPYDFLVLTPGLQCNWEKVEGITHDTLGQGNANSIYDFEGAQKTWKALQEFAKKGGKGIYTDTYTKHKCGGAPKKICLLSEHYARKQGTRDKLQLNYFTASKELYDIPYFTPRLLEIYNERNIPINLNVRVKGVDTSAKQVHFEKIETKGEEKIVTPFVEDYDFLHFTPPMSAPDFVRDAGLGWTEGKLAADAWVMVDKETLVHKKYQNIVSLGDVAGIPTSKTSAAIRKQVPIAAKNLIALMEGKEPTEKYNGYAACPIVTDYGHVLLCEFDYEKKPDISFPFSMIDTSKEQWLAWILKVYILKPMYFNGMLNGYA
;
A
#
# COMPACT_ATOMS: atom_id res chain seq x y z
N MET A 1 24.28 18.99 -8.50
CA MET A 1 23.53 18.80 -7.24
C MET A 1 23.42 17.32 -6.84
N MET A 2 22.81 16.44 -7.65
CA MET A 2 22.70 14.99 -7.35
C MET A 2 24.03 14.26 -7.08
N LYS A 3 25.07 14.54 -7.87
CA LYS A 3 26.39 13.89 -7.70
C LYS A 3 27.04 14.26 -6.35
N HIS A 4 26.92 15.49 -5.92
CA HIS A 4 27.46 15.96 -4.64
C HIS A 4 26.71 15.39 -3.43
N GLU A 5 25.37 15.24 -3.50
CA GLU A 5 24.58 14.64 -2.43
C GLU A 5 24.86 13.13 -2.28
N LEU A 6 25.01 12.44 -3.42
CA LEU A 6 25.46 11.05 -3.45
C LEU A 6 26.83 10.88 -2.78
N GLU A 7 27.81 11.71 -3.14
CA GLU A 7 29.15 11.69 -2.59
C GLU A 7 29.09 11.90 -1.06
N LYS A 8 28.33 12.87 -0.59
CA LYS A 8 28.14 13.14 0.84
C LYS A 8 27.54 11.98 1.63
N GLN A 9 26.54 11.29 1.05
CA GLN A 9 25.92 10.12 1.70
C GLN A 9 26.86 8.91 1.71
N LEU A 10 27.65 8.72 0.65
CA LEU A 10 28.64 7.66 0.56
C LEU A 10 29.82 7.92 1.53
N ASP A 11 30.25 9.16 1.65
CA ASP A 11 31.26 9.56 2.63
C ASP A 11 30.78 9.33 4.07
N ALA A 12 29.48 9.53 4.34
CA ALA A 12 28.88 9.23 5.63
C ALA A 12 28.86 7.72 5.95
N LEU A 13 28.67 6.87 4.93
CA LEU A 13 28.78 5.42 5.03
C LEU A 13 30.24 4.97 5.23
N GLU A 14 31.18 5.57 4.48
CA GLU A 14 32.62 5.28 4.62
C GLU A 14 33.14 5.61 6.02
N LYS A 15 32.70 6.72 6.61
CA LYS A 15 33.00 7.06 8.01
C LYS A 15 32.48 6.03 9.03
N LYS A 16 31.50 5.22 8.65
CA LYS A 16 30.97 4.09 9.41
C LYS A 16 31.60 2.73 9.01
N GLY A 17 32.66 2.76 8.18
CA GLY A 17 33.35 1.54 7.73
C GLY A 17 32.67 0.80 6.58
N VAL A 18 31.71 1.43 5.90
CA VAL A 18 30.96 0.83 4.79
C VAL A 18 31.22 1.61 3.51
N ASP A 19 32.17 1.13 2.71
CA ASP A 19 32.40 1.69 1.38
C ASP A 19 31.26 1.38 0.41
N ARG A 20 31.25 2.07 -0.76
CA ARG A 20 30.27 1.89 -1.82
C ARG A 20 30.03 0.44 -2.21
N ARG A 21 31.14 -0.28 -2.47
CA ARG A 21 31.08 -1.67 -2.95
C ARG A 21 30.52 -2.56 -1.86
N HIS A 22 30.90 -2.32 -0.61
CA HIS A 22 30.41 -3.05 0.54
C HIS A 22 28.90 -2.79 0.78
N PHE A 23 28.44 -1.54 0.68
CA PHE A 23 27.01 -1.22 0.81
C PHE A 23 26.16 -1.92 -0.26
N PHE A 24 26.57 -1.87 -1.53
CA PHE A 24 25.85 -2.59 -2.60
C PHE A 24 25.96 -4.11 -2.46
N LYS A 25 27.07 -4.63 -1.91
CA LYS A 25 27.20 -6.03 -1.58
C LYS A 25 26.23 -6.44 -0.46
N LEU A 26 26.12 -5.64 0.59
CA LEU A 26 25.13 -5.85 1.65
C LEU A 26 23.69 -5.81 1.14
N LEU A 27 23.36 -4.89 0.25
CA LEU A 27 22.06 -4.87 -0.42
C LEU A 27 21.82 -6.17 -1.24
N ALA A 28 22.83 -6.68 -1.90
CA ALA A 28 22.76 -7.95 -2.63
C ALA A 28 22.60 -9.16 -1.69
N GLU A 29 23.37 -9.20 -0.61
CA GLU A 29 23.34 -10.28 0.39
C GLU A 29 22.02 -10.33 1.17
N THR A 30 21.36 -9.18 1.38
CA THR A 30 20.01 -9.12 1.98
C THR A 30 18.90 -9.57 1.02
N GLY A 31 19.22 -9.98 -0.20
CA GLY A 31 18.25 -10.30 -1.26
C GLY A 31 17.58 -9.06 -1.85
N LEU A 32 17.98 -7.85 -1.41
CA LEU A 32 17.38 -6.59 -1.85
C LEU A 32 17.71 -6.25 -3.32
N ILE A 33 18.87 -6.65 -3.84
CA ILE A 33 19.26 -6.38 -5.24
C ILE A 33 19.00 -7.57 -6.16
N ALA A 34 19.20 -8.80 -5.67
CA ALA A 34 19.29 -9.94 -6.58
C ALA A 34 17.95 -10.56 -6.94
N GLY A 35 16.89 -10.44 -6.11
CA GLY A 35 15.67 -11.24 -6.33
C GLY A 35 15.97 -12.76 -6.55
N VAL A 36 17.22 -13.14 -6.30
CA VAL A 36 17.76 -14.48 -6.52
C VAL A 36 18.10 -15.03 -5.16
N ASN A 37 17.44 -16.08 -4.82
CA ASN A 37 17.74 -16.89 -3.66
C ASN A 37 19.19 -17.42 -3.77
N THR A 38 20.12 -16.76 -3.11
CA THR A 38 21.46 -17.28 -2.91
C THR A 38 21.50 -18.10 -1.62
N GLY A 39 20.74 -19.13 -1.55
CA GLY A 39 20.95 -20.14 -0.58
C GLY A 39 19.93 -20.21 0.55
N LYS A 40 19.46 -21.41 0.71
CA LYS A 40 18.69 -21.95 1.83
C LYS A 40 17.44 -21.12 2.14
N ALA A 41 16.38 -21.30 1.33
CA ALA A 41 15.06 -21.29 1.90
C ALA A 41 15.19 -22.00 3.24
N ASN A 42 14.85 -21.32 4.35
CA ASN A 42 14.87 -21.95 5.65
C ASN A 42 14.33 -23.36 5.49
N ALA A 43 15.02 -24.34 6.07
CA ALA A 43 14.66 -25.75 6.05
C ALA A 43 13.35 -26.04 6.80
N PHE A 44 12.37 -25.12 6.69
CA PHE A 44 11.03 -25.33 7.19
C PHE A 44 10.26 -26.11 6.14
N SER A 45 9.82 -27.31 6.50
CA SER A 45 8.94 -28.13 5.70
C SER A 45 7.91 -28.80 6.61
N SER A 46 6.73 -29.05 6.09
CA SER A 46 5.66 -29.73 6.80
C SER A 46 4.93 -30.68 5.83
N SER A 47 4.55 -31.85 6.35
CA SER A 47 3.69 -32.81 5.66
C SER A 47 2.21 -32.61 5.93
N ALA A 48 1.83 -31.49 6.58
CA ALA A 48 0.44 -31.17 6.84
C ALA A 48 -0.40 -31.16 5.55
N LYS A 49 -1.60 -31.68 5.60
CA LYS A 49 -2.53 -31.81 4.47
C LYS A 49 -3.81 -31.03 4.75
N GLY A 50 -4.50 -30.65 3.70
CA GLY A 50 -5.79 -29.96 3.75
C GLY A 50 -6.00 -29.13 2.49
N LYS A 51 -7.26 -28.86 2.17
CA LYS A 51 -7.65 -28.01 1.05
C LYS A 51 -7.53 -26.56 1.45
N ILE A 52 -6.56 -25.85 0.87
CA ILE A 52 -6.33 -24.44 1.12
C ILE A 52 -6.97 -23.63 -0.01
N VAL A 53 -7.92 -22.77 0.32
CA VAL A 53 -8.47 -21.79 -0.60
C VAL A 53 -7.86 -20.42 -0.29
N ILE A 54 -7.34 -19.74 -1.31
CA ILE A 54 -6.81 -18.37 -1.23
C ILE A 54 -7.72 -17.45 -2.02
N ILE A 55 -8.33 -16.47 -1.37
CA ILE A 55 -9.14 -15.44 -2.01
C ILE A 55 -8.26 -14.22 -2.30
N GLY A 56 -8.14 -13.87 -3.59
CA GLY A 56 -7.36 -12.74 -4.07
C GLY A 56 -5.96 -13.12 -4.51
N GLY A 57 -5.66 -12.91 -5.78
CA GLY A 57 -4.35 -13.13 -6.44
C GLY A 57 -3.50 -11.86 -6.51
N GLY A 58 -3.69 -10.91 -5.59
CA GLY A 58 -2.83 -9.75 -5.43
C GLY A 58 -1.49 -10.11 -4.77
N ALA A 59 -0.77 -9.05 -4.33
CA ALA A 59 0.54 -9.19 -3.67
C ALA A 59 0.54 -10.22 -2.53
N ALA A 60 -0.49 -10.18 -1.66
CA ALA A 60 -0.57 -11.06 -0.50
C ALA A 60 -0.88 -12.52 -0.89
N GLY A 61 -1.88 -12.72 -1.76
CA GLY A 61 -2.34 -14.07 -2.10
C GLY A 61 -1.31 -14.88 -2.90
N ILE A 62 -0.71 -14.29 -3.93
CA ILE A 62 0.36 -14.98 -4.70
C ILE A 62 1.57 -15.26 -3.83
N SER A 63 2.01 -14.29 -3.01
CA SER A 63 3.14 -14.50 -2.11
C SER A 63 2.86 -15.59 -1.08
N MET A 64 1.63 -15.65 -0.57
CA MET A 64 1.19 -16.70 0.35
C MET A 64 1.15 -18.07 -0.32
N ALA A 65 0.56 -18.16 -1.53
CA ALA A 65 0.53 -19.39 -2.31
C ALA A 65 1.95 -19.92 -2.60
N ALA A 66 2.84 -19.04 -3.03
CA ALA A 66 4.24 -19.37 -3.30
C ALA A 66 4.98 -19.84 -2.05
N ARG A 67 4.77 -19.15 -0.91
CA ARG A 67 5.37 -19.51 0.38
C ARG A 67 4.88 -20.86 0.89
N LEU A 68 3.59 -21.11 0.85
CA LEU A 68 3.00 -22.40 1.25
C LEU A 68 3.48 -23.53 0.38
N LYS A 69 3.62 -23.29 -0.93
CA LYS A 69 4.18 -24.28 -1.85
C LYS A 69 5.64 -24.65 -1.55
N HIS A 70 6.43 -23.70 -1.04
CA HIS A 70 7.81 -23.99 -0.62
C HIS A 70 7.90 -24.76 0.69
N TRP A 71 6.88 -24.67 1.53
CA TRP A 71 6.91 -25.18 2.91
C TRP A 71 6.03 -26.41 3.16
N LEU A 72 5.12 -26.74 2.25
CA LEU A 72 4.25 -27.91 2.32
C LEU A 72 4.62 -28.93 1.25
N ASP A 73 4.59 -30.20 1.64
CA ASP A 73 4.74 -31.32 0.72
C ASP A 73 3.43 -31.55 -0.05
N GLU A 74 3.45 -31.34 -1.37
CA GLU A 74 2.27 -31.52 -2.27
C GLU A 74 1.00 -30.82 -1.77
N PRO A 75 1.00 -29.46 -1.59
CA PRO A 75 -0.15 -28.75 -1.08
C PRO A 75 -1.32 -28.70 -2.08
N ASP A 76 -2.55 -28.92 -1.58
CA ASP A 76 -3.79 -28.68 -2.33
C ASP A 76 -4.21 -27.23 -2.20
N ILE A 77 -3.72 -26.36 -3.10
CA ILE A 77 -3.98 -24.92 -3.10
C ILE A 77 -4.86 -24.53 -4.28
N THR A 78 -6.00 -23.92 -4.00
CA THR A 78 -6.85 -23.24 -4.98
C THR A 78 -6.82 -21.74 -4.72
N LEU A 79 -6.37 -20.95 -5.72
CA LEU A 79 -6.40 -19.48 -5.66
C LEU A 79 -7.52 -18.95 -6.55
N ILE A 80 -8.34 -18.02 -6.04
CA ILE A 80 -9.47 -17.42 -6.76
C ILE A 80 -9.17 -15.93 -6.97
N ASP A 81 -9.06 -15.51 -8.23
CA ASP A 81 -8.85 -14.10 -8.60
C ASP A 81 -9.27 -13.87 -10.06
N PRO A 82 -10.05 -12.81 -10.36
CA PRO A 82 -10.53 -12.53 -11.72
C PRO A 82 -9.52 -11.80 -12.61
N SER A 83 -8.43 -11.28 -12.05
CA SER A 83 -7.54 -10.35 -12.77
C SER A 83 -6.67 -11.06 -13.81
N ASP A 84 -6.45 -10.40 -14.95
CA ASP A 84 -5.48 -10.80 -15.96
C ASP A 84 -4.09 -10.19 -15.74
N ARG A 85 -4.01 -9.20 -14.84
CA ARG A 85 -2.81 -8.40 -14.61
C ARG A 85 -2.42 -8.36 -13.15
N GLN A 86 -1.15 -8.61 -12.89
CA GLN A 86 -0.53 -8.42 -11.59
C GLN A 86 0.19 -7.09 -11.52
N PHE A 87 -0.26 -6.21 -10.64
CA PHE A 87 0.25 -4.85 -10.53
C PHE A 87 1.25 -4.68 -9.38
N TYR A 88 2.35 -3.99 -9.67
CA TYR A 88 3.19 -3.34 -8.67
C TYR A 88 2.57 -1.97 -8.31
N GLN A 89 1.51 -1.96 -7.51
CA GLN A 89 0.74 -0.75 -7.17
C GLN A 89 1.58 0.39 -6.55
N PRO A 90 2.69 0.12 -5.77
CA PRO A 90 3.57 1.20 -5.33
C PRO A 90 4.22 2.01 -6.46
N GLY A 91 4.17 1.54 -7.70
CA GLY A 91 4.61 2.23 -8.90
C GLY A 91 3.61 3.26 -9.45
N PHE A 92 2.34 3.25 -9.04
CA PHE A 92 1.33 4.17 -9.58
C PHE A 92 1.67 5.65 -9.32
N THR A 93 2.24 5.97 -8.15
CA THR A 93 2.77 7.30 -7.87
C THR A 93 3.90 7.69 -8.84
N LEU A 94 4.72 6.72 -9.25
CA LEU A 94 5.83 6.95 -10.19
C LEU A 94 5.36 7.10 -11.64
N ILE A 95 4.24 6.45 -12.03
CA ILE A 95 3.55 6.72 -13.31
C ILE A 95 3.01 8.15 -13.28
N ALA A 96 2.26 8.51 -12.23
CA ALA A 96 1.62 9.81 -12.09
C ALA A 96 2.62 10.99 -11.96
N SER A 97 3.90 10.70 -11.89
CA SER A 97 5.00 11.68 -11.88
C SER A 97 5.99 11.52 -13.06
N GLY A 98 5.67 10.65 -14.02
CA GLY A 98 6.49 10.45 -15.22
C GLY A 98 7.83 9.75 -14.99
N VAL A 99 8.02 9.08 -13.84
CA VAL A 99 9.24 8.31 -13.54
C VAL A 99 9.16 6.92 -14.15
N TYR A 100 7.98 6.31 -14.14
CA TYR A 100 7.71 5.03 -14.78
C TYR A 100 6.76 5.19 -15.97
N GLN A 101 6.91 4.31 -16.96
CA GLN A 101 5.88 4.09 -17.97
C GLN A 101 4.80 3.14 -17.41
N PRO A 102 3.56 3.18 -17.93
CA PRO A 102 2.49 2.28 -17.47
C PRO A 102 2.86 0.81 -17.53
N GLU A 103 3.60 0.39 -18.55
CA GLU A 103 4.04 -1.00 -18.79
C GLU A 103 5.04 -1.49 -17.73
N ASP A 104 5.72 -0.58 -17.07
CA ASP A 104 6.73 -0.90 -16.05
C ASP A 104 6.15 -1.55 -14.78
N VAL A 105 4.85 -1.38 -14.52
CA VAL A 105 4.25 -1.71 -13.21
C VAL A 105 3.34 -2.92 -13.22
N TRP A 106 3.23 -3.65 -14.31
CA TRP A 106 2.41 -4.84 -14.36
C TRP A 106 3.05 -5.98 -15.16
N LYS A 107 2.59 -7.18 -14.87
CA LYS A 107 2.84 -8.40 -15.63
C LYS A 107 1.52 -9.14 -15.82
N LYS A 108 1.47 -10.08 -16.75
CA LYS A 108 0.33 -10.99 -16.84
C LYS A 108 0.20 -11.76 -15.53
N GLN A 109 -1.03 -11.93 -15.05
CA GLN A 109 -1.32 -12.66 -13.81
C GLN A 109 -0.80 -14.09 -13.88
N GLU A 110 -0.98 -14.76 -15.06
CA GLU A 110 -0.52 -16.12 -15.29
C GLU A 110 0.99 -16.30 -15.10
N ASP A 111 1.80 -15.30 -15.52
CA ASP A 111 3.27 -15.32 -15.38
C ASP A 111 3.74 -15.18 -13.92
N CYS A 112 2.85 -14.72 -13.04
CA CYS A 112 3.12 -14.52 -11.61
C CYS A 112 2.54 -15.67 -10.76
N MET A 113 1.75 -16.55 -11.34
CA MET A 113 1.09 -17.63 -10.63
C MET A 113 2.07 -18.75 -10.30
N PRO A 114 2.19 -19.20 -9.03
CA PRO A 114 3.07 -20.32 -8.71
C PRO A 114 2.64 -21.58 -9.43
N SER A 115 3.59 -22.31 -10.03
CA SER A 115 3.30 -23.55 -10.74
C SER A 115 2.69 -24.61 -9.81
N GLY A 116 1.73 -25.39 -10.30
CA GLY A 116 1.12 -26.52 -9.58
C GLY A 116 0.03 -26.14 -8.58
N ILE A 117 -0.38 -24.86 -8.51
CA ILE A 117 -1.62 -24.48 -7.83
C ILE A 117 -2.78 -24.37 -8.83
N LYS A 118 -4.00 -24.58 -8.34
CA LYS A 118 -5.21 -24.38 -9.15
C LYS A 118 -5.62 -22.90 -9.11
N TRP A 119 -5.57 -22.22 -10.25
CA TRP A 119 -6.12 -20.88 -10.37
C TRP A 119 -7.54 -20.90 -10.95
N ILE A 120 -8.50 -20.37 -10.20
CA ILE A 120 -9.86 -20.13 -10.66
C ILE A 120 -9.99 -18.65 -10.99
N LYS A 121 -10.06 -18.35 -12.28
CA LYS A 121 -10.22 -16.99 -12.80
C LYS A 121 -11.67 -16.55 -12.67
N ASP A 122 -12.07 -16.19 -11.46
CA ASP A 122 -13.44 -15.77 -11.13
C ASP A 122 -13.45 -14.83 -9.91
N SER A 123 -14.55 -14.12 -9.74
CA SER A 123 -14.79 -13.29 -8.56
C SER A 123 -15.50 -14.06 -7.47
N VAL A 124 -15.13 -13.82 -6.22
CA VAL A 124 -15.86 -14.33 -5.07
C VAL A 124 -17.17 -13.56 -4.92
N ALA A 125 -18.26 -14.29 -4.80
CA ALA A 125 -19.60 -13.75 -4.55
C ALA A 125 -19.97 -13.79 -3.05
N ALA A 126 -19.60 -14.87 -2.36
CA ALA A 126 -19.87 -15.03 -0.92
C ALA A 126 -18.87 -15.99 -0.26
N VAL A 127 -18.74 -15.87 1.04
CA VAL A 127 -18.01 -16.81 1.91
C VAL A 127 -18.95 -17.28 3.00
N ASP A 128 -19.04 -18.59 3.19
CA ASP A 128 -19.73 -19.20 4.32
C ASP A 128 -18.68 -19.83 5.27
N PRO A 129 -18.29 -19.12 6.34
CA PRO A 129 -17.26 -19.59 7.24
C PRO A 129 -17.74 -20.70 8.20
N VAL A 130 -19.05 -20.95 8.28
CA VAL A 130 -19.62 -22.03 9.11
C VAL A 130 -19.55 -23.36 8.37
N TRP A 131 -19.87 -23.34 7.06
CA TRP A 131 -19.81 -24.53 6.21
C TRP A 131 -18.48 -24.66 5.44
N ASN A 132 -17.50 -23.79 5.71
CA ASN A 132 -16.20 -23.77 5.06
C ASN A 132 -16.30 -23.78 3.54
N GLN A 133 -17.06 -22.85 2.98
CA GLN A 133 -17.32 -22.74 1.54
C GLN A 133 -17.11 -21.33 1.03
N VAL A 134 -16.48 -21.24 -0.15
CA VAL A 134 -16.42 -20.00 -0.95
C VAL A 134 -17.33 -20.19 -2.17
N THR A 135 -18.22 -19.23 -2.40
CA THR A 135 -19.05 -19.20 -3.61
C THR A 135 -18.48 -18.18 -4.59
N THR A 136 -18.21 -18.60 -5.80
CA THR A 136 -17.76 -17.72 -6.90
C THR A 136 -18.94 -17.35 -7.78
N LYS A 137 -18.78 -16.31 -8.60
CA LYS A 137 -19.86 -15.84 -9.50
C LYS A 137 -20.25 -16.89 -10.56
N SER A 138 -19.29 -17.65 -11.09
CA SER A 138 -19.51 -18.51 -12.25
C SER A 138 -19.15 -19.98 -12.03
N ASN A 139 -18.28 -20.30 -11.07
CA ASN A 139 -17.78 -21.65 -10.82
C ASN A 139 -18.40 -22.35 -9.60
N GLY A 140 -19.45 -21.77 -9.01
CA GLY A 140 -20.20 -22.37 -7.92
C GLY A 140 -19.47 -22.39 -6.57
N LYS A 141 -19.74 -23.43 -5.76
CA LYS A 141 -19.23 -23.55 -4.38
C LYS A 141 -17.92 -24.34 -4.35
N ILE A 142 -16.94 -23.82 -3.64
CA ILE A 142 -15.62 -24.39 -3.45
C ILE A 142 -15.42 -24.64 -1.96
N PRO A 143 -15.36 -25.90 -1.50
CA PRO A 143 -15.10 -26.24 -0.11
C PRO A 143 -13.62 -26.04 0.24
N TYR A 144 -13.34 -25.69 1.49
CA TYR A 144 -11.99 -25.59 2.04
C TYR A 144 -11.89 -26.20 3.43
N ASP A 145 -10.70 -26.66 3.78
CA ASP A 145 -10.33 -26.94 5.17
C ASP A 145 -9.74 -25.67 5.82
N PHE A 146 -8.95 -24.93 5.06
CA PHE A 146 -8.32 -23.69 5.50
C PHE A 146 -8.52 -22.57 4.47
N LEU A 147 -8.74 -21.35 4.95
CA LEU A 147 -8.97 -20.17 4.10
C LEU A 147 -7.90 -19.11 4.35
N VAL A 148 -7.30 -18.62 3.25
CA VAL A 148 -6.44 -17.45 3.24
C VAL A 148 -7.21 -16.29 2.60
N LEU A 149 -7.54 -15.27 3.40
CA LEU A 149 -8.37 -14.16 2.97
C LEU A 149 -7.52 -12.93 2.65
N THR A 150 -7.27 -12.71 1.36
CA THR A 150 -6.37 -11.67 0.83
C THR A 150 -6.93 -10.90 -0.36
N PRO A 151 -8.23 -10.57 -0.41
CA PRO A 151 -8.84 -9.91 -1.57
C PRO A 151 -8.41 -8.44 -1.74
N GLY A 152 -7.55 -7.92 -0.87
CA GLY A 152 -7.21 -6.50 -0.86
C GLY A 152 -8.32 -5.64 -0.26
N LEU A 153 -8.50 -4.46 -0.83
CA LEU A 153 -9.54 -3.51 -0.44
C LEU A 153 -10.31 -3.00 -1.66
N GLN A 154 -11.47 -2.42 -1.42
CA GLN A 154 -12.22 -1.69 -2.45
C GLN A 154 -12.10 -0.18 -2.26
N CYS A 155 -12.03 0.54 -3.38
CA CYS A 155 -12.14 1.99 -3.42
C CYS A 155 -13.61 2.35 -3.64
N ASN A 156 -14.21 3.05 -2.69
CA ASN A 156 -15.62 3.43 -2.72
C ASN A 156 -15.75 4.81 -3.37
N TRP A 157 -15.61 4.86 -4.71
CA TRP A 157 -15.63 6.11 -5.48
C TRP A 157 -16.94 6.88 -5.27
N GLU A 158 -18.05 6.18 -5.23
CA GLU A 158 -19.42 6.68 -5.08
C GLU A 158 -19.68 7.34 -3.71
N LYS A 159 -18.80 7.13 -2.72
CA LYS A 159 -18.87 7.86 -1.43
C LYS A 159 -18.33 9.29 -1.52
N VAL A 160 -17.78 9.68 -2.66
CA VAL A 160 -17.46 11.06 -3.01
C VAL A 160 -18.52 11.52 -4.01
N GLU A 161 -19.42 12.38 -3.60
CA GLU A 161 -20.52 12.87 -4.43
C GLU A 161 -19.99 13.46 -5.76
N GLY A 162 -20.59 13.11 -6.90
CA GLY A 162 -20.16 13.55 -8.22
C GLY A 162 -19.00 12.76 -8.84
N ILE A 163 -18.43 11.76 -8.12
CA ILE A 163 -17.36 10.91 -8.62
C ILE A 163 -17.84 9.46 -8.79
N THR A 164 -17.46 8.89 -9.91
CA THR A 164 -17.50 7.44 -10.18
C THR A 164 -16.15 7.02 -10.74
N HIS A 165 -15.89 5.73 -10.86
CA HIS A 165 -14.66 5.25 -11.52
C HIS A 165 -14.53 5.80 -12.95
N ASP A 166 -15.63 5.89 -13.69
CA ASP A 166 -15.64 6.33 -15.10
C ASP A 166 -15.46 7.85 -15.25
N THR A 167 -15.74 8.64 -14.21
CA THR A 167 -15.55 10.09 -14.22
C THR A 167 -14.15 10.54 -13.81
N LEU A 168 -13.26 9.61 -13.43
CA LEU A 168 -11.86 9.92 -13.06
C LEU A 168 -11.15 10.62 -14.22
N GLY A 169 -10.53 11.76 -13.93
CA GLY A 169 -9.84 12.63 -14.88
C GLY A 169 -10.72 13.71 -15.51
N GLN A 170 -12.04 13.62 -15.42
CA GLN A 170 -12.94 14.68 -15.88
C GLN A 170 -12.74 15.95 -15.03
N GLY A 171 -12.74 17.12 -15.67
CA GLY A 171 -12.51 18.39 -14.99
C GLY A 171 -11.17 18.49 -14.25
N ASN A 172 -10.18 17.64 -14.56
CA ASN A 172 -8.92 17.48 -13.84
C ASN A 172 -9.07 16.95 -12.40
N ALA A 173 -10.13 16.19 -12.09
CA ALA A 173 -10.28 15.46 -10.84
C ALA A 173 -9.61 14.07 -10.96
N ASN A 174 -8.48 13.88 -10.33
CA ASN A 174 -7.58 12.75 -10.55
C ASN A 174 -7.38 11.92 -9.28
N SER A 175 -6.99 10.65 -9.44
CA SER A 175 -6.58 9.79 -8.35
C SER A 175 -5.53 8.78 -8.81
N ILE A 176 -4.51 8.56 -7.98
CA ILE A 176 -3.46 7.56 -8.23
C ILE A 176 -3.80 6.18 -7.66
N TYR A 177 -4.99 6.00 -7.11
CA TYR A 177 -5.43 4.73 -6.51
C TYR A 177 -6.01 3.75 -7.53
N ASP A 178 -6.01 4.13 -8.79
CA ASP A 178 -6.34 3.35 -9.96
C ASP A 178 -5.23 3.43 -11.00
N PHE A 179 -5.06 2.38 -11.83
CA PHE A 179 -3.99 2.31 -12.83
C PHE A 179 -4.17 3.31 -13.96
N GLU A 180 -5.37 3.38 -14.53
CA GLU A 180 -5.74 4.36 -15.57
C GLU A 180 -5.78 5.77 -14.98
N GLY A 181 -6.23 5.91 -13.73
CA GLY A 181 -6.21 7.16 -12.97
C GLY A 181 -4.80 7.72 -12.79
N ALA A 182 -3.81 6.88 -12.51
CA ALA A 182 -2.41 7.31 -12.41
C ALA A 182 -1.87 7.88 -13.73
N GLN A 183 -2.24 7.28 -14.87
CA GLN A 183 -1.86 7.77 -16.21
C GLN A 183 -2.55 9.12 -16.54
N LYS A 184 -3.85 9.23 -16.22
CA LYS A 184 -4.61 10.48 -16.37
C LYS A 184 -4.01 11.58 -15.49
N THR A 185 -3.62 11.24 -14.25
CA THR A 185 -2.97 12.16 -13.31
C THR A 185 -1.69 12.74 -13.90
N TRP A 186 -0.85 11.93 -14.53
CA TRP A 186 0.39 12.43 -15.15
C TRP A 186 0.12 13.45 -16.26
N LYS A 187 -0.80 13.16 -17.17
CA LYS A 187 -1.19 14.09 -18.25
C LYS A 187 -1.75 15.40 -17.69
N ALA A 188 -2.66 15.31 -16.72
CA ALA A 188 -3.25 16.48 -16.07
C ALA A 188 -2.21 17.31 -15.32
N LEU A 189 -1.25 16.66 -14.65
CA LEU A 189 -0.17 17.33 -13.94
C LEU A 189 0.76 18.12 -14.87
N GLN A 190 1.12 17.56 -16.03
CA GLN A 190 1.94 18.26 -17.03
C GLN A 190 1.26 19.54 -17.51
N GLU A 191 -0.04 19.48 -17.83
CA GLU A 191 -0.84 20.64 -18.24
C GLU A 191 -0.98 21.68 -17.10
N PHE A 192 -1.24 21.20 -15.88
CA PHE A 192 -1.33 22.04 -14.69
C PHE A 192 -0.02 22.77 -14.40
N ALA A 193 1.11 22.06 -14.43
CA ALA A 193 2.42 22.67 -14.23
C ALA A 193 2.75 23.74 -15.28
N LYS A 194 2.26 23.58 -16.52
CA LYS A 194 2.46 24.54 -17.61
C LYS A 194 1.56 25.77 -17.47
N LYS A 195 0.27 25.55 -17.18
CA LYS A 195 -0.75 26.62 -17.12
C LYS A 195 -0.71 27.39 -15.81
N GLY A 196 -0.42 26.71 -14.71
CA GLY A 196 -0.56 27.25 -13.36
C GLY A 196 -1.96 27.10 -12.82
N GLY A 197 -2.22 27.73 -11.67
CA GLY A 197 -3.50 27.75 -11.01
C GLY A 197 -3.49 27.06 -9.64
N LYS A 198 -4.68 26.70 -9.13
CA LYS A 198 -4.89 26.12 -7.81
C LYS A 198 -4.87 24.59 -7.86
N GLY A 199 -3.89 23.99 -7.19
CA GLY A 199 -3.75 22.54 -7.01
C GLY A 199 -4.24 22.11 -5.64
N ILE A 200 -5.20 21.20 -5.59
CA ILE A 200 -5.74 20.62 -4.37
C ILE A 200 -5.35 19.15 -4.29
N TYR A 201 -4.80 18.74 -3.14
CA TYR A 201 -4.41 17.37 -2.83
C TYR A 201 -5.08 16.92 -1.55
N THR A 202 -5.71 15.74 -1.56
CA THR A 202 -6.43 15.26 -0.39
C THR A 202 -6.09 13.81 -0.06
N ASP A 203 -6.10 13.47 1.23
CA ASP A 203 -6.33 12.11 1.68
C ASP A 203 -7.81 11.89 2.07
N THR A 204 -8.12 10.79 2.75
CA THR A 204 -9.48 10.39 3.07
C THR A 204 -9.67 10.12 4.57
N TYR A 205 -10.92 10.03 5.01
CA TYR A 205 -11.31 9.81 6.40
C TYR A 205 -11.32 8.33 6.82
N THR A 206 -11.19 7.40 5.87
CA THR A 206 -11.08 5.96 6.16
C THR A 206 -9.62 5.52 6.21
N LYS A 207 -9.35 4.32 6.76
CA LYS A 207 -8.06 3.68 6.51
C LYS A 207 -7.92 3.40 5.01
N HIS A 208 -6.76 3.76 4.46
CA HIS A 208 -6.49 3.59 3.03
C HIS A 208 -5.11 2.98 2.79
N LYS A 209 -4.90 2.38 1.62
CA LYS A 209 -3.59 1.84 1.25
C LYS A 209 -2.58 2.97 1.07
N CYS A 210 -1.38 2.80 1.66
CA CYS A 210 -0.27 3.73 1.58
C CYS A 210 -0.65 5.19 1.94
N GLY A 211 -0.84 5.49 3.24
CA GLY A 211 -1.17 6.85 3.73
C GLY A 211 -0.22 7.97 3.32
N GLY A 212 0.99 7.63 2.85
CA GLY A 212 1.93 8.59 2.24
C GLY A 212 1.69 8.86 0.75
N ALA A 213 0.83 8.09 0.05
CA ALA A 213 0.68 8.24 -1.40
C ALA A 213 0.14 9.62 -1.83
N PRO A 214 -0.89 10.21 -1.19
CA PRO A 214 -1.35 11.57 -1.53
C PRO A 214 -0.28 12.64 -1.28
N LYS A 215 0.55 12.43 -0.26
CA LYS A 215 1.66 13.33 0.07
C LYS A 215 2.76 13.28 -1.01
N LYS A 216 3.05 12.08 -1.52
CA LYS A 216 4.03 11.90 -2.61
C LYS A 216 3.62 12.65 -3.87
N ILE A 217 2.36 12.50 -4.30
CA ILE A 217 1.93 13.15 -5.54
C ILE A 217 1.90 14.69 -5.38
N CYS A 218 1.54 15.20 -4.21
CA CYS A 218 1.62 16.62 -3.91
C CYS A 218 3.06 17.15 -4.03
N LEU A 219 4.02 16.49 -3.37
CA LEU A 219 5.43 16.89 -3.38
C LEU A 219 6.11 16.70 -4.74
N LEU A 220 5.75 15.64 -5.47
CA LEU A 220 6.24 15.42 -6.84
C LEU A 220 5.69 16.43 -7.83
N SER A 221 4.43 16.85 -7.67
CA SER A 221 3.83 17.94 -8.47
C SER A 221 4.54 19.25 -8.26
N GLU A 222 4.82 19.59 -7.01
CA GLU A 222 5.61 20.77 -6.64
C GLU A 222 7.00 20.74 -7.29
N HIS A 223 7.71 19.64 -7.11
CA HIS A 223 9.07 19.52 -7.65
C HIS A 223 9.08 19.50 -9.18
N TYR A 224 8.08 18.86 -9.81
CA TYR A 224 7.96 18.89 -11.27
C TYR A 224 7.80 20.32 -11.77
N ALA A 225 6.91 21.11 -11.19
CA ALA A 225 6.73 22.52 -11.57
C ALA A 225 7.99 23.34 -11.31
N ARG A 226 8.71 23.10 -10.22
CA ARG A 226 10.00 23.75 -9.94
C ARG A 226 11.04 23.41 -11.01
N LYS A 227 11.12 22.16 -11.46
CA LYS A 227 11.99 21.75 -12.57
C LYS A 227 11.62 22.39 -13.91
N GLN A 228 10.34 22.70 -14.12
CA GLN A 228 9.85 23.40 -15.31
C GLN A 228 10.01 24.93 -15.22
N GLY A 229 10.44 25.46 -14.07
CA GLY A 229 10.53 26.91 -13.83
C GLY A 229 9.15 27.59 -13.71
N THR A 230 8.12 26.84 -13.30
CA THR A 230 6.73 27.33 -13.24
C THR A 230 6.12 27.24 -11.83
N ARG A 231 6.91 26.93 -10.81
CA ARG A 231 6.43 26.74 -9.43
C ARG A 231 5.65 27.94 -8.88
N ASP A 232 6.10 29.13 -9.24
CA ASP A 232 5.50 30.41 -8.85
C ASP A 232 4.08 30.62 -9.42
N LYS A 233 3.71 29.89 -10.48
CA LYS A 233 2.35 29.92 -11.04
C LYS A 233 1.36 29.01 -10.28
N LEU A 234 1.83 28.15 -9.37
CA LEU A 234 1.02 27.15 -8.71
C LEU A 234 0.71 27.53 -7.25
N GLN A 235 -0.57 27.51 -6.90
CA GLN A 235 -1.07 27.60 -5.53
C GLN A 235 -1.43 26.18 -5.07
N LEU A 236 -0.53 25.53 -4.34
CA LEU A 236 -0.74 24.15 -3.87
C LEU A 236 -1.32 24.15 -2.46
N ASN A 237 -2.30 23.29 -2.23
CA ASN A 237 -2.94 23.12 -0.92
C ASN A 237 -3.14 21.62 -0.62
N TYR A 238 -2.80 21.22 0.59
CA TYR A 238 -3.02 19.86 1.07
C TYR A 238 -4.13 19.84 2.12
N PHE A 239 -5.12 18.97 1.94
CA PHE A 239 -6.23 18.77 2.85
C PHE A 239 -6.22 17.35 3.40
N THR A 240 -6.43 17.18 4.70
CA THR A 240 -6.48 15.86 5.33
C THR A 240 -7.61 15.76 6.34
N ALA A 241 -8.29 14.63 6.34
CA ALA A 241 -9.30 14.32 7.36
C ALA A 241 -8.69 14.02 8.74
N SER A 242 -7.36 13.88 8.80
CA SER A 242 -6.62 13.59 10.02
C SER A 242 -6.32 14.87 10.83
N LYS A 243 -6.03 14.67 12.14
CA LYS A 243 -5.57 15.74 13.05
C LYS A 243 -4.12 16.17 12.81
N GLU A 244 -3.38 15.43 12.02
CA GLU A 244 -1.97 15.64 11.71
C GLU A 244 -1.66 15.20 10.29
N LEU A 245 -0.60 15.75 9.70
CA LEU A 245 -0.20 15.45 8.32
C LEU A 245 0.21 13.98 8.15
N TYR A 246 0.94 13.44 9.11
CA TYR A 246 1.37 12.05 9.13
C TYR A 246 1.46 11.55 10.56
N ASP A 247 0.94 10.37 10.85
CA ASP A 247 0.74 9.89 12.23
C ASP A 247 1.91 9.04 12.78
N ILE A 248 3.12 9.21 12.21
CA ILE A 248 4.35 8.57 12.68
C ILE A 248 5.30 9.64 13.27
N PRO A 249 5.40 9.75 14.60
CA PRO A 249 6.05 10.90 15.26
C PRO A 249 7.51 11.14 14.84
N TYR A 250 8.25 10.09 14.53
CA TYR A 250 9.65 10.20 14.11
C TYR A 250 9.82 10.92 12.77
N PHE A 251 8.88 10.75 11.82
CA PHE A 251 8.99 11.28 10.46
C PHE A 251 8.16 12.55 10.25
N THR A 252 7.15 12.78 11.07
CA THR A 252 6.21 13.90 10.92
C THR A 252 6.87 15.27 10.97
N PRO A 253 7.82 15.56 11.89
CA PRO A 253 8.48 16.87 11.94
C PRO A 253 9.17 17.23 10.63
N ARG A 254 9.95 16.32 10.05
CA ARG A 254 10.64 16.58 8.79
C ARG A 254 9.67 16.80 7.63
N LEU A 255 8.58 16.04 7.60
CA LEU A 255 7.57 16.20 6.55
C LEU A 255 6.86 17.56 6.66
N LEU A 256 6.58 18.04 7.86
CA LEU A 256 6.03 19.39 8.10
C LEU A 256 6.99 20.49 7.64
N GLU A 257 8.29 20.36 7.94
CA GLU A 257 9.33 21.26 7.45
C GLU A 257 9.33 21.33 5.91
N ILE A 258 9.30 20.19 5.22
CA ILE A 258 9.28 20.11 3.76
C ILE A 258 8.07 20.85 3.16
N TYR A 259 6.88 20.67 3.74
CA TYR A 259 5.66 21.35 3.29
C TYR A 259 5.77 22.86 3.50
N ASN A 260 6.30 23.30 4.65
CA ASN A 260 6.52 24.70 4.94
C ASN A 260 7.59 25.33 4.01
N GLU A 261 8.75 24.69 3.84
CA GLU A 261 9.83 25.12 2.93
C GLU A 261 9.34 25.30 1.48
N ARG A 262 8.33 24.51 1.08
CA ARG A 262 7.77 24.52 -0.29
C ARG A 262 6.50 25.36 -0.42
N ASN A 263 6.12 26.08 0.63
CA ASN A 263 4.90 26.90 0.66
C ASN A 263 3.66 26.11 0.24
N ILE A 264 3.42 24.96 0.90
CA ILE A 264 2.24 24.12 0.71
C ILE A 264 1.42 24.13 2.02
N PRO A 265 0.35 24.93 2.12
CA PRO A 265 -0.52 24.94 3.29
C PRO A 265 -1.15 23.59 3.56
N ILE A 266 -1.25 23.23 4.85
CA ILE A 266 -1.85 21.97 5.32
C ILE A 266 -3.13 22.31 6.06
N ASN A 267 -4.25 21.74 5.60
CA ASN A 267 -5.58 21.92 6.16
C ASN A 267 -6.02 20.63 6.86
N LEU A 268 -5.96 20.63 8.20
CA LEU A 268 -6.25 19.46 9.03
C LEU A 268 -7.75 19.36 9.35
N ASN A 269 -8.22 18.15 9.65
CA ASN A 269 -9.61 17.84 9.99
C ASN A 269 -10.61 18.23 8.89
N VAL A 270 -10.20 18.11 7.63
CA VAL A 270 -11.03 18.43 6.46
C VAL A 270 -11.18 17.19 5.58
N ARG A 271 -12.43 16.80 5.32
CA ARG A 271 -12.72 15.68 4.42
C ARG A 271 -13.43 16.15 3.16
N VAL A 272 -13.18 15.45 2.06
CA VAL A 272 -13.92 15.61 0.83
C VAL A 272 -15.31 15.02 1.01
N LYS A 273 -16.34 15.78 0.67
CA LYS A 273 -17.74 15.36 0.60
C LYS A 273 -18.15 15.02 -0.84
N GLY A 274 -17.75 15.88 -1.77
CA GLY A 274 -18.08 15.73 -3.18
C GLY A 274 -17.19 16.56 -4.08
N VAL A 275 -17.32 16.34 -5.39
CA VAL A 275 -16.60 17.08 -6.43
C VAL A 275 -17.56 17.38 -7.58
N ASP A 276 -17.70 18.65 -7.94
CA ASP A 276 -18.31 19.06 -9.20
C ASP A 276 -17.19 19.19 -10.25
N THR A 277 -17.08 18.20 -11.12
CA THR A 277 -16.05 18.17 -12.17
C THR A 277 -16.31 19.19 -13.28
N SER A 278 -17.54 19.63 -13.46
CA SER A 278 -17.95 20.62 -14.48
C SER A 278 -17.63 22.04 -14.03
N ALA A 279 -18.00 22.36 -12.78
CA ALA A 279 -17.65 23.64 -12.15
C ALA A 279 -16.21 23.69 -11.65
N LYS A 280 -15.50 22.54 -11.56
CA LYS A 280 -14.18 22.36 -10.95
C LYS A 280 -14.17 22.84 -9.51
N GLN A 281 -15.08 22.31 -8.71
CA GLN A 281 -15.25 22.62 -7.30
C GLN A 281 -15.15 21.37 -6.44
N VAL A 282 -14.45 21.48 -5.30
CA VAL A 282 -14.43 20.46 -4.25
C VAL A 282 -15.30 20.93 -3.10
N HIS A 283 -16.24 20.11 -2.71
CA HIS A 283 -17.08 20.30 -1.55
C HIS A 283 -16.42 19.62 -0.36
N PHE A 284 -16.07 20.41 0.65
CA PHE A 284 -15.41 19.97 1.87
C PHE A 284 -16.30 20.08 3.08
N GLU A 285 -15.96 19.28 4.08
CA GLU A 285 -16.47 19.42 5.45
C GLU A 285 -15.28 19.53 6.41
N LYS A 286 -15.20 20.66 7.12
CA LYS A 286 -14.29 20.84 8.27
C LYS A 286 -14.94 20.28 9.52
N ILE A 287 -14.21 19.46 10.26
CA ILE A 287 -14.69 18.76 11.44
C ILE A 287 -13.95 19.27 12.66
N GLU A 288 -14.67 19.93 13.57
CA GLU A 288 -14.13 20.42 14.84
C GLU A 288 -14.85 19.72 15.99
N THR A 289 -14.12 19.45 17.08
CA THR A 289 -14.69 18.89 18.31
C THR A 289 -14.59 19.93 19.40
N LYS A 290 -15.75 20.35 19.96
CA LYS A 290 -15.84 21.25 21.12
C LYS A 290 -16.51 20.50 22.26
N GLY A 291 -15.73 20.07 23.25
CA GLY A 291 -16.20 19.14 24.28
C GLY A 291 -16.62 17.81 23.65
N GLU A 292 -17.86 17.38 23.85
CA GLU A 292 -18.45 16.16 23.25
C GLU A 292 -19.13 16.43 21.90
N GLU A 293 -19.34 17.68 21.54
CA GLU A 293 -20.04 18.07 20.31
C GLU A 293 -19.10 18.07 19.11
N LYS A 294 -19.56 17.44 18.02
CA LYS A 294 -18.90 17.44 16.72
C LYS A 294 -19.54 18.46 15.81
N ILE A 295 -18.81 19.53 15.50
CA ILE A 295 -19.25 20.59 14.60
C ILE A 295 -18.73 20.28 13.20
N VAL A 296 -19.63 20.26 12.22
CA VAL A 296 -19.31 20.05 10.82
C VAL A 296 -19.63 21.32 10.03
N THR A 297 -18.62 21.95 9.46
CA THR A 297 -18.76 23.19 8.68
C THR A 297 -18.46 22.90 7.22
N PRO A 298 -19.46 22.96 6.33
CA PRO A 298 -19.24 22.77 4.89
C PRO A 298 -18.61 24.03 4.28
N PHE A 299 -17.75 23.84 3.27
CA PHE A 299 -17.23 24.90 2.43
C PHE A 299 -16.82 24.36 1.05
N VAL A 300 -16.59 25.23 0.10
CA VAL A 300 -16.27 24.90 -1.30
C VAL A 300 -14.97 25.58 -1.69
N GLU A 301 -14.15 24.87 -2.45
CA GLU A 301 -12.90 25.37 -3.03
C GLU A 301 -12.88 25.12 -4.53
N ASP A 302 -12.54 26.14 -5.31
CA ASP A 302 -12.25 25.95 -6.73
C ASP A 302 -10.89 25.31 -6.95
N TYR A 303 -10.73 24.55 -8.04
CA TYR A 303 -9.45 23.95 -8.40
C TYR A 303 -9.17 23.98 -9.89
N ASP A 304 -7.92 24.02 -10.28
CA ASP A 304 -7.43 23.77 -11.64
C ASP A 304 -6.90 22.34 -11.80
N PHE A 305 -6.39 21.78 -10.67
CA PHE A 305 -5.95 20.40 -10.56
C PHE A 305 -6.38 19.85 -9.20
N LEU A 306 -7.06 18.71 -9.21
CA LEU A 306 -7.43 17.98 -8.00
C LEU A 306 -6.81 16.59 -8.02
N HIS A 307 -6.11 16.22 -6.93
CA HIS A 307 -5.84 14.84 -6.58
C HIS A 307 -6.63 14.48 -5.32
N PHE A 308 -7.52 13.52 -5.41
CA PHE A 308 -8.28 13.06 -4.25
C PHE A 308 -8.05 11.56 -3.96
N THR A 309 -8.23 11.18 -2.70
CA THR A 309 -8.16 9.80 -2.23
C THR A 309 -9.58 9.33 -1.93
N PRO A 310 -10.08 8.27 -2.58
CA PRO A 310 -11.42 7.75 -2.28
C PRO A 310 -11.45 7.11 -0.89
N PRO A 311 -12.60 7.11 -0.21
CA PRO A 311 -12.81 6.25 0.94
C PRO A 311 -12.61 4.78 0.57
N MET A 312 -12.04 4.00 1.49
CA MET A 312 -11.74 2.59 1.25
C MET A 312 -12.31 1.72 2.36
N SER A 313 -12.64 0.48 2.02
CA SER A 313 -13.15 -0.53 2.95
C SER A 313 -12.68 -1.94 2.56
N ALA A 314 -12.92 -2.93 3.41
CA ALA A 314 -12.90 -4.32 2.96
C ALA A 314 -13.95 -4.51 1.86
N PRO A 315 -13.78 -5.49 0.94
CA PRO A 315 -14.82 -5.86 -0.01
C PRO A 315 -16.13 -6.28 0.70
N ASP A 316 -17.27 -5.95 0.11
CA ASP A 316 -18.59 -6.11 0.74
C ASP A 316 -18.87 -7.54 1.21
N PHE A 317 -18.44 -8.55 0.44
CA PHE A 317 -18.62 -9.95 0.84
C PHE A 317 -17.96 -10.30 2.19
N VAL A 318 -16.97 -9.54 2.66
CA VAL A 318 -16.34 -9.72 3.98
C VAL A 318 -17.31 -9.32 5.08
N ARG A 319 -18.03 -8.21 4.90
CA ARG A 319 -19.10 -7.76 5.80
C ARG A 319 -20.24 -8.77 5.81
N ASP A 320 -20.70 -9.16 4.62
CA ASP A 320 -21.85 -10.03 4.43
C ASP A 320 -21.62 -11.43 5.02
N ALA A 321 -20.36 -11.90 5.00
CA ALA A 321 -19.94 -13.16 5.62
C ALA A 321 -19.73 -13.07 7.15
N GLY A 322 -19.84 -11.89 7.75
CA GLY A 322 -19.56 -11.69 9.18
C GLY A 322 -18.10 -11.92 9.56
N LEU A 323 -17.16 -11.69 8.62
CA LEU A 323 -15.71 -11.87 8.82
C LEU A 323 -15.00 -10.59 9.29
N GLY A 324 -15.68 -9.45 9.22
CA GLY A 324 -15.14 -8.16 9.64
C GLY A 324 -15.27 -7.90 11.14
N TRP A 325 -14.52 -6.91 11.62
CA TRP A 325 -14.74 -6.33 12.94
C TRP A 325 -16.16 -5.79 13.06
N THR A 326 -16.81 -6.04 14.19
CA THR A 326 -18.17 -5.58 14.49
C THR A 326 -18.17 -4.39 15.44
N GLU A 327 -17.04 -4.10 16.08
CA GLU A 327 -16.88 -3.03 17.08
C GLU A 327 -15.60 -2.25 16.86
N GLY A 328 -15.54 -1.04 17.40
CA GLY A 328 -14.37 -0.16 17.35
C GLY A 328 -14.14 0.50 15.98
N LYS A 329 -12.99 1.12 15.83
CA LYS A 329 -12.63 1.95 14.65
C LYS A 329 -12.53 1.16 13.33
N LEU A 330 -12.36 -0.16 13.40
CA LEU A 330 -12.19 -1.01 12.21
C LEU A 330 -13.51 -1.58 11.69
N ALA A 331 -14.57 -1.49 12.48
CA ALA A 331 -15.89 -2.03 12.15
C ALA A 331 -16.59 -1.26 11.02
N ALA A 332 -16.44 0.08 10.99
CA ALA A 332 -17.12 0.93 10.01
C ALA A 332 -16.83 0.53 8.55
N ASP A 333 -15.60 0.06 8.30
CA ASP A 333 -15.11 -0.33 6.98
C ASP A 333 -15.01 -1.87 6.83
N ALA A 334 -15.53 -2.63 7.78
CA ALA A 334 -15.60 -4.10 7.81
C ALA A 334 -14.24 -4.81 7.59
N TRP A 335 -13.13 -4.23 8.06
CA TRP A 335 -11.83 -4.89 7.97
C TRP A 335 -11.84 -6.24 8.68
N VAL A 336 -11.21 -7.26 8.11
CA VAL A 336 -11.25 -8.64 8.62
C VAL A 336 -10.78 -8.72 10.07
N MET A 337 -11.56 -9.37 10.92
CA MET A 337 -11.31 -9.51 12.36
C MET A 337 -10.22 -10.53 12.65
N VAL A 338 -8.97 -10.12 12.62
CA VAL A 338 -7.81 -10.97 12.95
C VAL A 338 -7.14 -10.56 14.25
N ASP A 339 -6.45 -11.49 14.86
CA ASP A 339 -5.44 -11.17 15.86
C ASP A 339 -4.27 -10.45 15.18
N LYS A 340 -3.85 -9.33 15.75
CA LYS A 340 -2.86 -8.44 15.11
C LYS A 340 -1.46 -9.05 15.01
N GLU A 341 -1.14 -10.01 15.89
CA GLU A 341 0.17 -10.65 15.95
C GLU A 341 0.19 -11.92 15.09
N THR A 342 -0.78 -12.81 15.27
CA THR A 342 -0.80 -14.11 14.60
C THR A 342 -1.42 -14.07 13.20
N LEU A 343 -2.21 -13.05 12.89
CA LEU A 343 -2.98 -12.88 11.63
C LEU A 343 -4.07 -13.96 11.44
N VAL A 344 -4.39 -14.73 12.49
CA VAL A 344 -5.48 -15.69 12.52
C VAL A 344 -6.78 -14.98 12.83
N HIS A 345 -7.87 -15.39 12.19
CA HIS A 345 -9.19 -14.81 12.43
C HIS A 345 -9.68 -15.14 13.85
N LYS A 346 -10.14 -14.14 14.60
CA LYS A 346 -10.45 -14.31 16.04
C LYS A 346 -11.60 -15.26 16.33
N LYS A 347 -12.52 -15.46 15.38
CA LYS A 347 -13.68 -16.36 15.54
C LYS A 347 -13.49 -17.71 14.83
N TYR A 348 -12.83 -17.73 13.67
CA TYR A 348 -12.68 -18.92 12.84
C TYR A 348 -11.20 -19.28 12.73
N GLN A 349 -10.78 -20.29 13.50
CA GLN A 349 -9.35 -20.63 13.63
C GLN A 349 -8.72 -21.21 12.36
N ASN A 350 -9.51 -21.67 11.42
CA ASN A 350 -9.05 -22.16 10.11
C ASN A 350 -8.97 -21.05 9.04
N ILE A 351 -9.09 -19.77 9.43
CA ILE A 351 -9.00 -18.62 8.54
C ILE A 351 -7.83 -17.74 8.96
N VAL A 352 -6.94 -17.43 8.02
CA VAL A 352 -5.90 -16.39 8.19
C VAL A 352 -6.18 -15.25 7.21
N SER A 353 -5.85 -14.02 7.60
CA SER A 353 -5.99 -12.88 6.70
C SER A 353 -4.82 -11.92 6.85
N LEU A 354 -4.33 -11.42 5.70
CA LEU A 354 -3.20 -10.50 5.62
C LEU A 354 -3.36 -9.55 4.44
N GLY A 355 -2.46 -8.58 4.36
CA GLY A 355 -2.52 -7.51 3.35
C GLY A 355 -3.56 -6.46 3.67
N ASP A 356 -4.06 -5.80 2.63
CA ASP A 356 -4.89 -4.60 2.81
C ASP A 356 -6.23 -4.87 3.48
N VAL A 357 -6.79 -6.07 3.34
CA VAL A 357 -8.09 -6.43 3.94
C VAL A 357 -7.99 -6.68 5.45
N ALA A 358 -6.81 -7.03 5.97
CA ALA A 358 -6.64 -7.35 7.39
C ALA A 358 -6.92 -6.13 8.29
N GLY A 359 -7.74 -6.34 9.30
CA GLY A 359 -8.13 -5.34 10.30
C GLY A 359 -7.09 -5.22 11.42
N ILE A 360 -5.92 -4.69 11.09
CA ILE A 360 -4.79 -4.49 12.03
C ILE A 360 -4.38 -3.01 12.10
N PRO A 361 -3.80 -2.56 13.24
CA PRO A 361 -3.50 -1.14 13.47
C PRO A 361 -2.16 -0.68 12.87
N THR A 362 -1.89 -1.04 11.60
CA THR A 362 -0.72 -0.56 10.87
C THR A 362 -1.12 -0.07 9.46
N SER A 363 -0.15 0.46 8.72
CA SER A 363 -0.38 0.91 7.34
C SER A 363 -0.51 -0.26 6.37
N LYS A 364 -1.45 -0.12 5.42
CA LYS A 364 -1.71 -1.09 4.35
C LYS A 364 -0.71 -0.88 3.21
N THR A 365 0.39 -1.65 3.22
CA THR A 365 1.49 -1.51 2.26
C THR A 365 2.03 -2.86 1.79
N SER A 366 2.60 -2.90 0.57
CA SER A 366 3.27 -4.11 0.07
C SER A 366 4.46 -4.54 0.94
N ALA A 367 5.13 -3.60 1.58
CA ALA A 367 6.22 -3.89 2.50
C ALA A 367 5.73 -4.62 3.78
N ALA A 368 4.53 -4.25 4.29
CA ALA A 368 3.89 -4.96 5.38
C ALA A 368 3.59 -6.42 4.99
N ILE A 369 3.04 -6.63 3.79
CA ILE A 369 2.75 -7.98 3.27
C ILE A 369 4.00 -8.86 3.27
N ARG A 370 5.15 -8.33 2.87
CA ARG A 370 6.42 -9.06 2.89
C ARG A 370 6.76 -9.67 4.26
N LYS A 371 6.45 -8.96 5.34
CA LYS A 371 6.65 -9.44 6.72
C LYS A 371 5.49 -10.28 7.23
N GLN A 372 4.27 -10.03 6.76
CA GLN A 372 3.07 -10.79 7.17
C GLN A 372 3.04 -12.19 6.59
N VAL A 373 3.46 -12.38 5.34
CA VAL A 373 3.40 -13.68 4.64
C VAL A 373 4.10 -14.80 5.39
N PRO A 374 5.37 -14.70 5.82
CA PRO A 374 6.01 -15.80 6.54
C PRO A 374 5.35 -16.11 7.89
N ILE A 375 4.83 -15.11 8.59
CA ILE A 375 4.11 -15.27 9.86
C ILE A 375 2.79 -16.02 9.64
N ALA A 376 1.97 -15.51 8.71
CA ALA A 376 0.67 -16.11 8.40
C ALA A 376 0.81 -17.54 7.87
N ALA A 377 1.83 -17.81 7.03
CA ALA A 377 2.07 -19.14 6.49
C ALA A 377 2.48 -20.15 7.58
N LYS A 378 3.38 -19.78 8.49
CA LYS A 378 3.76 -20.67 9.62
C LYS A 378 2.59 -20.91 10.57
N ASN A 379 1.83 -19.87 10.88
CA ASN A 379 0.65 -20.01 11.75
C ASN A 379 -0.44 -20.85 11.09
N LEU A 380 -0.67 -20.71 9.77
CA LEU A 380 -1.58 -21.56 9.05
C LEU A 380 -1.13 -23.05 9.09
N ILE A 381 0.16 -23.31 8.86
CA ILE A 381 0.70 -24.66 8.92
C ILE A 381 0.61 -25.24 10.33
N ALA A 382 0.87 -24.45 11.38
CA ALA A 382 0.66 -24.90 12.75
C ALA A 382 -0.79 -25.32 13.01
N LEU A 383 -1.76 -24.53 12.53
CA LEU A 383 -3.18 -24.88 12.61
C LEU A 383 -3.53 -26.15 11.82
N MET A 384 -2.94 -26.34 10.63
CA MET A 384 -3.09 -27.57 9.84
C MET A 384 -2.54 -28.80 10.57
N GLU A 385 -1.52 -28.63 11.41
CA GLU A 385 -0.95 -29.67 12.27
C GLU A 385 -1.67 -29.84 13.62
N GLY A 386 -2.75 -29.08 13.84
CA GLY A 386 -3.49 -29.08 15.12
C GLY A 386 -2.72 -28.42 16.27
N LYS A 387 -1.77 -27.52 15.94
CA LYS A 387 -0.94 -26.78 16.92
C LYS A 387 -1.39 -25.33 17.03
N GLU A 388 -1.08 -24.70 18.16
CA GLU A 388 -1.33 -23.28 18.38
C GLU A 388 -0.44 -22.38 17.48
N PRO A 389 -0.98 -21.28 16.92
CA PRO A 389 -0.21 -20.31 16.17
C PRO A 389 0.66 -19.45 17.10
N THR A 390 1.99 -19.54 16.96
CA THR A 390 2.97 -18.89 17.86
C THR A 390 3.78 -17.78 17.21
N GLU A 391 3.81 -17.71 15.89
CA GLU A 391 4.57 -16.68 15.18
C GLU A 391 3.88 -15.31 15.27
N LYS A 392 4.68 -14.26 15.50
CA LYS A 392 4.15 -12.92 15.80
C LYS A 392 4.64 -11.86 14.82
N TYR A 393 3.70 -11.15 14.27
CA TYR A 393 3.93 -9.96 13.46
C TYR A 393 3.97 -8.72 14.37
N ASN A 394 5.01 -7.91 14.21
CA ASN A 394 5.24 -6.72 15.05
C ASN A 394 4.59 -5.43 14.53
N GLY A 395 3.84 -5.51 13.42
CA GLY A 395 3.21 -4.33 12.83
C GLY A 395 4.06 -3.57 11.81
N TYR A 396 5.21 -4.11 11.45
CA TYR A 396 6.09 -3.49 10.46
C TYR A 396 5.33 -3.03 9.22
N ALA A 397 5.49 -1.77 8.89
CA ALA A 397 5.04 -1.21 7.62
C ALA A 397 6.08 -0.24 7.08
N ALA A 398 6.12 -0.08 5.77
CA ALA A 398 6.97 0.91 5.15
C ALA A 398 6.19 1.74 4.14
N CYS A 399 6.35 3.04 4.23
CA CYS A 399 5.82 4.01 3.27
C CYS A 399 6.93 4.95 2.83
N PRO A 400 7.79 4.56 1.86
CA PRO A 400 8.82 5.45 1.34
C PRO A 400 8.17 6.69 0.72
N ILE A 401 8.20 7.83 1.43
CA ILE A 401 7.62 9.10 0.96
C ILE A 401 8.61 9.76 0.02
N VAL A 402 8.29 9.72 -1.27
CA VAL A 402 9.06 10.42 -2.31
C VAL A 402 8.81 11.92 -2.13
N THR A 403 9.84 12.64 -1.75
CA THR A 403 9.77 14.08 -1.49
C THR A 403 10.11 14.91 -2.72
N ASP A 404 10.94 14.37 -3.61
CA ASP A 404 11.25 14.94 -4.91
C ASP A 404 11.86 13.88 -5.86
N TYR A 405 12.22 14.29 -7.08
CA TYR A 405 12.93 13.42 -8.02
C TYR A 405 14.40 13.30 -7.61
N GLY A 406 14.68 12.31 -6.77
CA GLY A 406 16.00 11.99 -6.25
C GLY A 406 16.05 11.75 -4.74
N HIS A 407 14.97 12.06 -4.01
CA HIS A 407 14.96 11.91 -2.56
C HIS A 407 13.71 11.23 -2.03
N VAL A 408 13.90 10.43 -1.00
CA VAL A 408 12.84 9.68 -0.31
C VAL A 408 13.07 9.74 1.20
N LEU A 409 12.05 10.10 1.93
CA LEU A 409 11.96 9.88 3.37
C LEU A 409 11.51 8.44 3.59
N LEU A 410 12.43 7.58 4.07
CA LEU A 410 12.21 6.13 4.22
C LEU A 410 11.47 5.85 5.52
N CYS A 411 10.15 5.98 5.51
CA CYS A 411 9.30 5.74 6.67
C CYS A 411 9.04 4.24 6.85
N GLU A 412 9.78 3.61 7.77
CA GLU A 412 9.59 2.24 8.21
C GLU A 412 9.32 2.25 9.72
N PHE A 413 8.28 1.55 10.18
CA PHE A 413 7.82 1.60 11.57
C PHE A 413 7.04 0.35 11.97
N ASP A 414 6.90 0.14 13.27
CA ASP A 414 6.16 -0.95 13.93
C ASP A 414 4.75 -0.52 14.43
N TYR A 415 4.08 -1.39 15.23
CA TYR A 415 2.78 -1.09 15.83
C TYR A 415 2.81 0.09 16.80
N GLU A 416 3.96 0.34 17.44
CA GLU A 416 4.14 1.45 18.40
C GLU A 416 4.48 2.76 17.70
N LYS A 417 4.49 2.75 16.33
CA LYS A 417 4.91 3.86 15.49
C LYS A 417 6.36 4.29 15.71
N LYS A 418 7.19 3.38 16.23
CA LYS A 418 8.62 3.55 16.35
C LYS A 418 9.32 3.17 15.05
N PRO A 419 10.46 3.78 14.72
CA PRO A 419 11.26 3.39 13.57
C PRO A 419 11.67 1.91 13.66
N ASP A 420 11.36 1.14 12.61
CA ASP A 420 11.77 -0.27 12.43
C ASP A 420 12.49 -0.39 11.07
N ILE A 421 13.67 0.26 11.01
CA ILE A 421 14.39 0.46 9.75
C ILE A 421 15.12 -0.81 9.34
N SER A 422 14.80 -1.30 8.14
CA SER A 422 15.42 -2.49 7.55
C SER A 422 16.92 -2.26 7.28
N PHE A 423 17.75 -3.27 7.62
CA PHE A 423 19.16 -3.27 7.23
C PHE A 423 19.29 -3.35 5.70
N PRO A 424 20.24 -2.64 5.04
CA PRO A 424 21.29 -1.81 5.63
C PRO A 424 20.91 -0.33 5.85
N PHE A 425 19.65 0.08 5.61
CA PHE A 425 19.22 1.47 5.76
C PHE A 425 19.21 1.94 7.23
N SER A 426 19.14 1.02 8.19
CA SER A 426 19.36 1.32 9.62
C SER A 426 20.74 1.90 9.93
N MET A 427 21.69 1.84 8.99
CA MET A 427 23.04 2.42 9.12
C MET A 427 23.09 3.92 8.73
N ILE A 428 22.06 4.47 8.14
CA ILE A 428 21.99 5.89 7.73
C ILE A 428 20.92 6.65 8.51
N ASP A 429 20.98 7.98 8.48
CA ASP A 429 19.97 8.82 9.12
C ASP A 429 18.69 8.85 8.28
N THR A 430 17.68 8.09 8.68
CA THR A 430 16.38 8.02 8.02
C THR A 430 15.39 9.09 8.49
N SER A 431 15.77 9.95 9.46
CA SER A 431 14.96 11.12 9.84
C SER A 431 14.91 12.20 8.76
N LYS A 432 15.77 12.08 7.75
CA LYS A 432 15.89 12.98 6.60
C LYS A 432 15.76 12.23 5.29
N GLU A 433 15.51 12.97 4.23
CA GLU A 433 15.40 12.44 2.87
C GLU A 433 16.74 11.89 2.38
N GLN A 434 16.69 10.73 1.75
CA GLN A 434 17.87 9.99 1.31
C GLN A 434 17.81 9.70 -0.20
N TRP A 435 18.91 9.99 -0.90
CA TRP A 435 19.06 9.60 -2.30
C TRP A 435 19.16 8.07 -2.47
N LEU A 436 19.81 7.37 -1.54
CA LEU A 436 19.89 5.90 -1.56
C LEU A 436 18.50 5.27 -1.45
N ALA A 437 17.59 5.87 -0.70
CA ALA A 437 16.20 5.43 -0.60
C ALA A 437 15.42 5.69 -1.91
N TRP A 438 15.80 6.71 -2.69
CA TRP A 438 15.28 6.90 -4.05
C TRP A 438 15.73 5.78 -4.99
N ILE A 439 17.01 5.39 -4.96
CA ILE A 439 17.52 4.25 -5.74
C ILE A 439 16.79 2.97 -5.35
N LEU A 440 16.64 2.71 -4.05
CA LEU A 440 15.83 1.58 -3.55
C LEU A 440 14.43 1.62 -4.15
N LYS A 441 13.74 2.76 -4.04
CA LYS A 441 12.34 2.92 -4.45
C LYS A 441 12.14 2.73 -5.95
N VAL A 442 13.03 3.29 -6.77
CA VAL A 442 12.85 3.31 -8.23
C VAL A 442 13.43 2.07 -8.91
N TYR A 443 14.56 1.54 -8.43
CA TYR A 443 15.26 0.49 -9.19
C TYR A 443 15.24 -0.88 -8.52
N ILE A 444 15.03 -0.96 -7.20
CA ILE A 444 15.20 -2.19 -6.44
C ILE A 444 13.86 -2.81 -6.00
N LEU A 445 12.92 -2.02 -5.47
CA LEU A 445 11.69 -2.56 -4.90
C LEU A 445 10.79 -3.26 -5.92
N LYS A 446 10.76 -2.81 -7.19
CA LYS A 446 9.96 -3.45 -8.25
C LYS A 446 10.50 -4.85 -8.62
N PRO A 447 11.80 -5.03 -8.94
CA PRO A 447 12.37 -6.37 -9.09
C PRO A 447 12.19 -7.27 -7.87
N MET A 448 12.38 -6.75 -6.65
CA MET A 448 12.13 -7.51 -5.42
C MET A 448 10.68 -7.98 -5.32
N TYR A 449 9.73 -7.16 -5.70
CA TYR A 449 8.32 -7.53 -5.71
C TYR A 449 8.06 -8.70 -6.66
N PHE A 450 8.38 -8.56 -7.95
CA PHE A 450 8.07 -9.58 -8.94
C PHE A 450 8.92 -10.85 -8.82
N ASN A 451 10.22 -10.72 -8.50
CA ASN A 451 11.14 -11.86 -8.52
C ASN A 451 11.42 -12.44 -7.12
N GLY A 452 11.17 -11.69 -6.06
CA GLY A 452 11.36 -12.14 -4.69
C GLY A 452 10.03 -12.44 -4.01
N MET A 453 9.25 -11.41 -3.73
CA MET A 453 8.05 -11.50 -2.89
C MET A 453 6.98 -12.41 -3.51
N LEU A 454 6.63 -12.24 -4.80
CA LEU A 454 5.62 -13.07 -5.47
C LEU A 454 6.09 -14.53 -5.65
N ASN A 455 7.39 -14.78 -5.62
CA ASN A 455 7.95 -16.13 -5.64
C ASN A 455 8.15 -16.73 -4.23
N GLY A 456 7.66 -16.08 -3.18
CA GLY A 456 7.72 -16.58 -1.83
C GLY A 456 9.10 -16.51 -1.15
N TYR A 457 10.04 -15.70 -1.64
CA TYR A 457 11.41 -15.60 -1.09
C TYR A 457 11.66 -14.38 -0.21
N ALA A 458 10.80 -13.39 -0.20
CA ALA A 458 10.98 -12.13 0.56
C ALA A 458 9.95 -11.99 1.68
#